data_b2a095daf8e4a327c9a69c2fdf27096e
#
_entry.id   b2a095daf8e4a327c9a69c2fdf27096e
#
_cell.length_a   1.000
_cell.length_b   1.000
_cell.length_c   1.000
_cell.angle_alpha   90.00
_cell.angle_beta   90.00
_cell.angle_gamma   90.00
#
_symmetry.space_group_name_H-M   'P 1'
#
loop_
_entity.id
_entity.type
_entity.pdbx_description
1 polymer ?
#
loop_
_entity_poly.entity_id
_entity_poly.type
_entity_poly.pdbx_seq_one_letter_code
_entity_poly.pdbx_strand_id
1 'polypeptide(L)'
;MRDRKEIAASNGILNDFFLAGSQNSGMIRKTVISGSLNVVRTKFALMLAENVCRNGNPVVIVHRSNLVFNEKYRSGTAVYNGEEYVLDLFGDISENELASVLYEVGKSTANLGIEAKTVISIGIEALKKNGDSIDLLTLCSFPWEMISAFIFNSRNIDVSDKLVLIQRLAPFSEQIPAVAALFTEFKVHLMEKQCVDVKKISLSKVLQGGACIVSIDVGTDINDVLAETLFSLLKLNKEKGYRFLSVIDSIPASNENSIAFKLYRSTDVKSPVMFVSPDLAQSYAGKLGLFNDIVGSGTNVVVLAHTSGYSADVWSTYFGEYYAQKEEVSSGNSRENYRFFSKTSSNTVTRSEERRRIILPEDIIMLDTKMAIVQCGYKDGERGVALQCT
;
A
#
# COMPACT_ATOMS: atom_id res chain seq x y z
N MET A 1 29.69 23.12 -11.41
CA MET A 1 29.00 22.99 -10.10
C MET A 1 27.60 23.59 -10.28
N ARG A 2 26.58 22.77 -10.54
CA ARG A 2 25.20 23.21 -10.36
C ARG A 2 24.93 23.17 -8.86
N ASP A 3 24.64 24.33 -8.31
CA ASP A 3 24.31 24.48 -6.90
C ASP A 3 23.27 23.42 -6.50
N ARG A 4 23.63 22.58 -5.52
CA ARG A 4 22.66 21.78 -4.79
C ARG A 4 21.71 22.80 -4.16
N LYS A 5 20.55 23.02 -4.74
CA LYS A 5 19.50 23.77 -4.08
C LYS A 5 19.03 22.92 -2.92
N GLU A 6 19.57 23.18 -1.74
CA GLU A 6 18.99 22.73 -0.49
C GLU A 6 17.58 23.33 -0.41
N ILE A 7 16.59 22.52 -0.68
CA ILE A 7 15.20 22.90 -0.38
C ILE A 7 15.03 22.64 1.11
N ALA A 8 15.30 23.62 1.93
CA ALA A 8 14.86 23.63 3.32
C ALA A 8 13.33 23.58 3.31
N ALA A 9 12.74 22.42 3.55
CA ALA A 9 11.31 22.26 3.55
C ALA A 9 10.73 22.79 4.86
N SER A 10 10.06 23.95 4.79
CA SER A 10 8.98 24.22 5.72
C SER A 10 7.84 23.20 5.48
N ASN A 11 7.04 22.89 6.51
CA ASN A 11 5.88 21.98 6.38
C ASN A 11 4.95 22.32 5.20
N GLY A 12 4.97 23.54 4.66
CA GLY A 12 4.23 23.96 3.47
C GLY A 12 4.75 23.36 2.17
N ILE A 13 6.06 23.21 2.00
CA ILE A 13 6.66 22.71 0.75
C ILE A 13 6.38 21.20 0.58
N LEU A 14 6.37 20.43 1.68
CA LEU A 14 5.98 19.01 1.64
C LEU A 14 4.55 18.84 1.15
N ASN A 15 3.64 19.70 1.58
CA ASN A 15 2.25 19.65 1.14
C ASN A 15 2.14 19.91 -0.38
N ASP A 16 2.86 20.89 -0.93
CA ASP A 16 2.81 21.20 -2.35
C ASP A 16 3.40 20.06 -3.22
N PHE A 17 4.39 19.34 -2.70
CA PHE A 17 4.99 18.19 -3.38
C PHE A 17 4.05 17.00 -3.52
N PHE A 18 3.25 16.72 -2.48
CA PHE A 18 2.42 15.52 -2.39
C PHE A 18 0.97 15.74 -2.83
N LEU A 19 0.52 16.99 -2.95
CA LEU A 19 -0.86 17.29 -3.31
C LEU A 19 -1.21 16.82 -4.73
N ALA A 20 -2.38 16.21 -4.83
CA ALA A 20 -2.95 15.75 -6.09
C ALA A 20 -3.91 16.78 -6.66
N GLY A 21 -3.68 17.24 -7.89
CA GLY A 21 -4.60 18.13 -8.59
C GLY A 21 -4.58 19.57 -8.07
N SER A 22 -5.74 20.25 -8.05
CA SER A 22 -5.86 21.58 -7.48
C SER A 22 -5.60 21.54 -5.97
N GLN A 23 -4.99 22.58 -5.42
CA GLN A 23 -4.72 22.72 -3.98
C GLN A 23 -5.95 22.52 -3.09
N ASN A 24 -7.15 22.66 -3.65
CA ASN A 24 -8.43 22.46 -2.95
C ASN A 24 -8.83 20.97 -2.77
N SER A 25 -8.06 20.01 -3.29
CA SER A 25 -8.45 18.61 -3.19
C SER A 25 -8.17 17.98 -1.82
N GLY A 26 -7.20 18.49 -1.08
CA GLY A 26 -6.76 17.90 0.19
C GLY A 26 -6.20 16.48 0.09
N MET A 27 -6.03 15.94 -1.13
CA MET A 27 -5.53 14.60 -1.42
C MET A 27 -4.08 14.63 -1.87
N ILE A 28 -3.33 13.60 -1.49
CA ILE A 28 -2.00 13.35 -2.04
C ILE A 28 -2.10 12.50 -3.31
N ARG A 29 -1.03 12.49 -4.09
CA ARG A 29 -0.90 11.56 -5.23
C ARG A 29 -0.50 10.18 -4.74
N LYS A 30 -0.57 9.20 -5.65
CA LYS A 30 0.05 7.89 -5.47
C LYS A 30 1.49 8.06 -4.98
N THR A 31 1.82 7.43 -3.85
CA THR A 31 3.08 7.68 -3.15
C THR A 31 3.72 6.36 -2.73
N VAL A 32 5.03 6.28 -2.85
CA VAL A 32 5.85 5.18 -2.32
C VAL A 32 6.82 5.74 -1.30
N ILE A 33 6.90 5.11 -0.13
CA ILE A 33 7.86 5.43 0.93
C ILE A 33 8.68 4.18 1.21
N SER A 34 10.00 4.24 1.00
CA SER A 34 10.92 3.14 1.28
C SER A 34 12.03 3.57 2.24
N GLY A 35 12.30 2.76 3.26
CA GLY A 35 13.38 3.04 4.22
C GLY A 35 13.46 2.04 5.35
N SER A 36 14.68 1.67 5.74
CA SER A 36 14.94 0.60 6.71
C SER A 36 14.49 0.91 8.13
N LEU A 37 14.49 2.21 8.53
CA LEU A 37 14.14 2.62 9.89
C LEU A 37 12.62 2.74 10.06
N ASN A 38 12.00 1.77 10.75
CA ASN A 38 10.55 1.68 10.92
C ASN A 38 9.94 2.98 11.49
N VAL A 39 10.49 3.50 12.58
CA VAL A 39 9.94 4.68 13.27
C VAL A 39 9.91 5.90 12.36
N VAL A 40 11.01 6.15 11.61
CA VAL A 40 11.11 7.31 10.71
C VAL A 40 10.13 7.17 9.55
N ARG A 41 10.12 6.00 8.91
CA ARG A 41 9.23 5.67 7.79
C ARG A 41 7.76 5.83 8.18
N THR A 42 7.38 5.25 9.33
CA THR A 42 6.00 5.28 9.80
C THR A 42 5.56 6.68 10.22
N LYS A 43 6.42 7.44 10.91
CA LYS A 43 6.11 8.84 11.26
C LYS A 43 5.90 9.70 10.02
N PHE A 44 6.73 9.50 8.98
CA PHE A 44 6.56 10.22 7.72
C PHE A 44 5.22 9.87 7.05
N ALA A 45 4.88 8.58 6.96
CA ALA A 45 3.60 8.13 6.41
C ALA A 45 2.41 8.68 7.22
N LEU A 46 2.50 8.67 8.56
CA LEU A 46 1.48 9.24 9.43
C LEU A 46 1.28 10.73 9.22
N MET A 47 2.36 11.50 9.10
CA MET A 47 2.28 12.94 8.85
C MET A 47 1.46 13.23 7.58
N LEU A 48 1.72 12.50 6.49
CA LEU A 48 0.97 12.65 5.25
C LEU A 48 -0.50 12.20 5.40
N ALA A 49 -0.73 11.05 6.06
CA ALA A 49 -2.06 10.51 6.29
C ALA A 49 -2.93 11.47 7.14
N GLU A 50 -2.39 12.00 8.22
CA GLU A 50 -3.08 12.97 9.08
C GLU A 50 -3.38 14.28 8.36
N ASN A 51 -2.48 14.72 7.50
CA ASN A 51 -2.73 15.91 6.69
C ASN A 51 -3.91 15.70 5.73
N VAL A 52 -3.98 14.54 5.08
CA VAL A 52 -5.12 14.15 4.24
C VAL A 52 -6.42 14.10 5.04
N CYS A 53 -6.38 13.54 6.25
CA CYS A 53 -7.53 13.49 7.15
C CYS A 53 -7.97 14.90 7.60
N ARG A 54 -7.04 15.78 8.00
CA ARG A 54 -7.34 17.18 8.38
C ARG A 54 -8.00 17.96 7.24
N ASN A 55 -7.70 17.60 6.00
CA ASN A 55 -8.33 18.18 4.81
C ASN A 55 -9.71 17.56 4.47
N GLY A 56 -10.28 16.78 5.40
CA GLY A 56 -11.64 16.25 5.28
C GLY A 56 -11.75 14.94 4.51
N ASN A 57 -10.64 14.24 4.22
CA ASN A 57 -10.69 12.98 3.50
C ASN A 57 -10.42 11.79 4.43
N PRO A 58 -11.16 10.68 4.30
CA PRO A 58 -10.91 9.48 5.07
C PRO A 58 -9.55 8.85 4.74
N VAL A 59 -8.94 8.20 5.73
CA VAL A 59 -7.70 7.46 5.59
C VAL A 59 -7.87 6.06 6.15
N VAL A 60 -7.51 5.05 5.38
CA VAL A 60 -7.45 3.66 5.83
C VAL A 60 -6.00 3.20 5.83
N ILE A 61 -5.51 2.80 7.00
CA ILE A 61 -4.15 2.30 7.21
C ILE A 61 -4.25 0.80 7.42
N VAL A 62 -3.64 0.02 6.52
CA VAL A 62 -3.52 -1.43 6.63
C VAL A 62 -2.05 -1.75 6.85
N HIS A 63 -1.72 -2.41 7.96
CA HIS A 63 -0.32 -2.64 8.34
C HIS A 63 -0.12 -4.00 9.00
N ARG A 64 1.14 -4.45 9.03
CA ARG A 64 1.57 -5.67 9.74
C ARG A 64 2.26 -5.30 11.04
N SER A 65 1.57 -5.51 12.15
CA SER A 65 2.11 -5.40 13.52
C SER A 65 3.04 -4.19 13.72
N ASN A 66 2.70 -3.06 13.08
CA ASN A 66 3.50 -1.84 13.21
C ASN A 66 3.16 -1.14 14.52
N LEU A 67 4.09 -1.19 15.49
CA LEU A 67 3.91 -0.65 16.83
C LEU A 67 3.55 0.83 16.83
N VAL A 68 4.11 1.64 15.93
CA VAL A 68 3.84 3.08 15.88
C VAL A 68 2.38 3.37 15.49
N PHE A 69 1.82 2.59 14.57
CA PHE A 69 0.39 2.70 14.26
C PHE A 69 -0.47 2.19 15.41
N ASN A 70 -0.10 1.05 16.02
CA ASN A 70 -0.84 0.46 17.14
C ASN A 70 -0.82 1.31 18.41
N GLU A 71 0.25 2.05 18.67
CA GLU A 71 0.32 3.00 19.78
C GLU A 71 -0.61 4.20 19.59
N LYS A 72 -0.82 4.61 18.35
CA LYS A 72 -1.61 5.82 18.04
C LYS A 72 -3.08 5.52 17.73
N TYR A 73 -3.35 4.40 17.07
CA TYR A 73 -4.69 4.00 16.65
C TYR A 73 -4.97 2.55 17.05
N ARG A 74 -6.07 2.32 17.73
CA ARG A 74 -6.50 0.97 18.06
C ARG A 74 -6.90 0.22 16.80
N SER A 75 -6.30 -0.96 16.58
CA SER A 75 -6.58 -1.78 15.40
C SER A 75 -8.05 -2.24 15.34
N GLY A 76 -8.64 -2.17 14.15
CA GLY A 76 -10.03 -2.57 13.90
C GLY A 76 -11.05 -1.53 14.37
N THR A 77 -10.60 -0.30 14.67
CA THR A 77 -11.46 0.81 15.02
C THR A 77 -11.37 1.95 14.02
N ALA A 78 -12.35 2.81 14.03
CA ALA A 78 -12.39 4.04 13.27
C ALA A 78 -12.52 5.23 14.22
N VAL A 79 -11.62 6.20 14.10
CA VAL A 79 -11.73 7.48 14.81
C VAL A 79 -12.48 8.44 13.89
N TYR A 80 -13.76 8.67 14.20
CA TYR A 80 -14.66 9.48 13.40
C TYR A 80 -15.33 10.56 14.28
N ASN A 81 -15.22 11.81 13.87
CA ASN A 81 -15.72 12.96 14.65
C ASN A 81 -15.24 13.00 16.12
N GLY A 82 -14.01 12.51 16.37
CA GLY A 82 -13.43 12.46 17.70
C GLY A 82 -13.91 11.30 18.60
N GLU A 83 -14.82 10.47 18.10
CA GLU A 83 -15.28 9.25 18.77
C GLU A 83 -14.67 8.01 18.14
N GLU A 84 -14.46 6.97 18.94
CA GLU A 84 -13.97 5.67 18.49
C GLU A 84 -15.11 4.68 18.28
N TYR A 85 -15.14 4.02 17.13
CA TYR A 85 -16.12 3.02 16.74
C TYR A 85 -15.42 1.71 16.38
N VAL A 86 -16.04 0.58 16.66
CA VAL A 86 -15.62 -0.71 16.10
C VAL A 86 -16.02 -0.78 14.64
N LEU A 87 -15.06 -1.16 13.80
CA LEU A 87 -15.26 -1.23 12.35
C LEU A 87 -16.02 -2.52 11.98
N ASP A 88 -17.14 -2.34 11.29
CA ASP A 88 -17.84 -3.41 10.58
C ASP A 88 -17.40 -3.40 9.12
N LEU A 89 -16.59 -4.40 8.74
CA LEU A 89 -16.01 -4.48 7.41
C LEU A 89 -17.06 -4.73 6.32
N PHE A 90 -18.14 -5.46 6.65
CA PHE A 90 -19.15 -5.91 5.69
C PHE A 90 -20.48 -5.15 5.81
N GLY A 91 -20.58 -4.22 6.75
CA GLY A 91 -21.74 -3.35 6.85
C GLY A 91 -21.98 -2.52 5.59
N ASP A 92 -23.21 -2.35 5.21
CA ASP A 92 -23.66 -1.59 4.03
C ASP A 92 -23.14 -2.13 2.67
N ILE A 93 -22.80 -3.43 2.60
CA ILE A 93 -22.44 -4.12 1.38
C ILE A 93 -23.57 -5.06 0.98
N SER A 94 -23.95 -5.05 -0.30
CA SER A 94 -24.95 -6.02 -0.80
C SER A 94 -24.40 -7.44 -0.80
N GLU A 95 -25.27 -8.43 -0.69
CA GLU A 95 -24.91 -9.86 -0.67
C GLU A 95 -24.09 -10.28 -1.89
N ASN A 96 -24.48 -9.80 -3.08
CA ASN A 96 -23.76 -10.09 -4.33
C ASN A 96 -22.36 -9.47 -4.36
N GLU A 97 -22.21 -8.25 -3.83
CA GLU A 97 -20.91 -7.60 -3.70
C GLU A 97 -20.02 -8.34 -2.70
N LEU A 98 -20.59 -8.72 -1.54
CA LEU A 98 -19.87 -9.48 -0.53
C LEU A 98 -19.42 -10.85 -1.05
N ALA A 99 -20.29 -11.60 -1.71
CA ALA A 99 -19.92 -12.86 -2.35
C ALA A 99 -18.81 -12.68 -3.40
N SER A 100 -18.84 -11.57 -4.13
CA SER A 100 -17.80 -11.25 -5.11
C SER A 100 -16.46 -10.92 -4.44
N VAL A 101 -16.47 -10.13 -3.37
CA VAL A 101 -15.27 -9.80 -2.57
C VAL A 101 -14.65 -11.08 -2.02
N LEU A 102 -15.43 -11.90 -1.33
CA LEU A 102 -14.95 -13.15 -0.72
C LEU A 102 -14.43 -14.16 -1.76
N TYR A 103 -15.09 -14.24 -2.92
CA TYR A 103 -14.61 -15.04 -4.03
C TYR A 103 -13.28 -14.53 -4.60
N GLU A 104 -13.13 -13.22 -4.82
CA GLU A 104 -11.85 -12.64 -5.29
C GLU A 104 -10.70 -12.96 -4.31
N VAL A 105 -10.97 -12.87 -3.01
CA VAL A 105 -10.02 -13.23 -1.96
C VAL A 105 -9.66 -14.70 -2.04
N GLY A 106 -10.66 -15.59 -2.06
CA GLY A 106 -10.42 -17.03 -2.13
C GLY A 106 -9.72 -17.45 -3.43
N LYS A 107 -9.98 -16.76 -4.54
CA LYS A 107 -9.23 -16.96 -5.78
C LYS A 107 -7.76 -16.56 -5.66
N SER A 108 -7.47 -15.48 -4.94
CA SER A 108 -6.10 -14.99 -4.73
C SER A 108 -5.31 -15.85 -3.74
N THR A 109 -5.95 -16.29 -2.66
CA THR A 109 -5.29 -16.99 -1.52
C THR A 109 -5.39 -18.51 -1.60
N ALA A 110 -6.53 -19.05 -2.03
CA ALA A 110 -6.87 -20.48 -2.00
C ALA A 110 -7.16 -21.10 -3.37
N ASN A 111 -6.93 -20.37 -4.47
CA ASN A 111 -7.23 -20.82 -5.85
C ASN A 111 -8.66 -21.32 -6.09
N LEU A 112 -9.66 -20.67 -5.46
CA LEU A 112 -11.05 -21.05 -5.63
C LEU A 112 -11.51 -20.99 -7.08
N GLY A 113 -12.24 -22.03 -7.53
CA GLY A 113 -12.95 -22.05 -8.81
C GLY A 113 -14.12 -21.07 -8.83
N ILE A 114 -14.61 -20.72 -10.03
CA ILE A 114 -15.72 -19.76 -10.19
C ILE A 114 -17.00 -20.25 -9.51
N GLU A 115 -17.19 -21.55 -9.42
CA GLU A 115 -18.33 -22.20 -8.80
C GLU A 115 -18.41 -21.94 -7.29
N ALA A 116 -17.26 -21.74 -6.62
CA ALA A 116 -17.20 -21.43 -5.19
C ALA A 116 -17.93 -20.13 -4.85
N LYS A 117 -17.99 -19.17 -5.79
CA LYS A 117 -18.77 -17.93 -5.62
C LYS A 117 -20.25 -18.25 -5.36
N THR A 118 -20.80 -19.25 -6.03
CA THR A 118 -22.20 -19.67 -5.83
C THR A 118 -22.40 -20.27 -4.44
N VAL A 119 -21.47 -21.09 -3.95
CA VAL A 119 -21.52 -21.64 -2.58
C VAL A 119 -21.48 -20.52 -1.55
N ILE A 120 -20.57 -19.55 -1.71
CA ILE A 120 -20.48 -18.37 -0.82
C ILE A 120 -21.78 -17.57 -0.83
N SER A 121 -22.33 -17.31 -2.00
CA SER A 121 -23.60 -16.57 -2.14
C SER A 121 -24.78 -17.28 -1.47
N ILE A 122 -24.87 -18.62 -1.61
CA ILE A 122 -25.92 -19.41 -0.96
C ILE A 122 -25.76 -19.39 0.57
N GLY A 123 -24.52 -19.48 1.08
CA GLY A 123 -24.28 -19.37 2.52
C GLY A 123 -24.68 -18.03 3.10
N ILE A 124 -24.35 -16.93 2.42
CA ILE A 124 -24.76 -15.58 2.82
C ILE A 124 -26.30 -15.45 2.80
N GLU A 125 -26.96 -15.95 1.74
CA GLU A 125 -28.40 -15.93 1.61
C GLU A 125 -29.07 -16.77 2.71
N ALA A 126 -28.52 -17.94 3.04
CA ALA A 126 -29.01 -18.80 4.12
C ALA A 126 -28.93 -18.12 5.50
N LEU A 127 -27.80 -17.48 5.81
CA LEU A 127 -27.64 -16.70 7.04
C LEU A 127 -28.69 -15.59 7.13
N LYS A 128 -28.84 -14.82 6.07
CA LYS A 128 -29.82 -13.72 6.05
C LYS A 128 -31.25 -14.21 6.23
N LYS A 129 -31.65 -15.28 5.54
CA LYS A 129 -32.97 -15.87 5.69
C LYS A 129 -33.18 -16.49 7.07
N ASN A 130 -32.10 -16.91 7.74
CA ASN A 130 -32.15 -17.35 9.14
C ASN A 130 -32.30 -16.17 10.12
N GLY A 131 -32.08 -14.93 9.69
CA GLY A 131 -32.12 -13.73 10.53
C GLY A 131 -30.79 -13.39 11.21
N ASP A 132 -29.70 -14.02 10.79
CA ASP A 132 -28.36 -13.78 11.32
C ASP A 132 -27.76 -12.48 10.75
N SER A 133 -26.90 -11.83 11.52
CA SER A 133 -26.11 -10.69 11.04
C SER A 133 -25.07 -11.17 10.02
N ILE A 134 -24.84 -10.38 8.98
CA ILE A 134 -23.78 -10.68 8.00
C ILE A 134 -22.55 -9.86 8.40
N ASP A 135 -21.79 -10.35 9.36
CA ASP A 135 -20.50 -9.82 9.74
C ASP A 135 -19.42 -10.90 9.62
N LEU A 136 -18.15 -10.47 9.73
CA LEU A 136 -17.01 -11.38 9.56
C LEU A 136 -17.03 -12.52 10.59
N LEU A 137 -17.40 -12.22 11.84
CA LEU A 137 -17.47 -13.25 12.90
C LEU A 137 -18.52 -14.31 12.59
N THR A 138 -19.71 -13.88 12.16
CA THR A 138 -20.80 -14.79 11.76
C THR A 138 -20.39 -15.67 10.59
N LEU A 139 -19.78 -15.09 9.55
CA LEU A 139 -19.29 -15.85 8.39
C LEU A 139 -18.20 -16.87 8.76
N CYS A 140 -17.27 -16.50 9.64
CA CYS A 140 -16.24 -17.42 10.13
C CYS A 140 -16.79 -18.52 11.05
N SER A 141 -17.89 -18.25 11.76
CA SER A 141 -18.53 -19.19 12.65
C SER A 141 -19.55 -20.07 11.95
N PHE A 142 -19.92 -19.73 10.72
CA PHE A 142 -20.88 -20.45 9.92
C PHE A 142 -20.34 -21.86 9.58
N PRO A 143 -21.17 -22.91 9.72
CA PRO A 143 -20.74 -24.30 9.48
C PRO A 143 -20.70 -24.61 7.98
N TRP A 144 -19.73 -24.03 7.25
CA TRP A 144 -19.62 -24.16 5.79
C TRP A 144 -19.62 -25.61 5.31
N GLU A 145 -18.91 -26.51 6.00
CA GLU A 145 -18.89 -27.93 5.64
C GLU A 145 -20.26 -28.60 5.74
N MET A 146 -21.10 -28.09 6.63
CA MET A 146 -22.45 -28.61 6.88
C MET A 146 -23.55 -27.65 6.42
N ILE A 147 -23.27 -26.82 5.43
CA ILE A 147 -24.20 -25.80 4.92
C ILE A 147 -25.59 -26.37 4.56
N SER A 148 -25.64 -27.56 3.94
CA SER A 148 -26.91 -28.24 3.62
C SER A 148 -27.69 -28.63 4.88
N ALA A 149 -27.01 -29.12 5.91
CA ALA A 149 -27.63 -29.49 7.19
C ALA A 149 -28.12 -28.20 7.92
N PHE A 150 -27.34 -27.13 7.89
CA PHE A 150 -27.74 -25.84 8.45
C PHE A 150 -29.03 -25.34 7.78
N ILE A 151 -29.08 -25.31 6.44
CA ILE A 151 -30.27 -24.86 5.70
C ILE A 151 -31.48 -25.75 6.06
N PHE A 152 -31.30 -27.07 6.10
CA PHE A 152 -32.39 -28.00 6.39
C PHE A 152 -32.94 -27.83 7.80
N ASN A 153 -32.07 -27.71 8.81
CA ASN A 153 -32.41 -27.65 10.22
C ASN A 153 -32.82 -26.27 10.74
N SER A 154 -32.54 -25.19 9.97
CA SER A 154 -32.92 -23.84 10.37
C SER A 154 -34.45 -23.72 10.52
N ARG A 155 -34.90 -23.14 11.65
CA ARG A 155 -36.34 -22.92 11.92
C ARG A 155 -36.87 -21.65 11.25
N ASN A 156 -36.01 -20.71 10.94
CA ASN A 156 -36.38 -19.40 10.43
C ASN A 156 -36.41 -19.34 8.89
N ILE A 157 -35.86 -20.35 8.22
CA ILE A 157 -35.93 -20.44 6.76
C ILE A 157 -37.18 -21.19 6.35
N ASP A 158 -38.01 -20.61 5.48
CA ASP A 158 -39.22 -21.25 4.97
C ASP A 158 -38.92 -22.52 4.17
N VAL A 159 -39.84 -23.49 4.17
CA VAL A 159 -39.66 -24.79 3.52
C VAL A 159 -39.39 -24.63 2.01
N SER A 160 -40.07 -23.69 1.36
CA SER A 160 -39.86 -23.38 -0.07
C SER A 160 -38.43 -22.87 -0.33
N ASP A 161 -37.95 -21.97 0.53
CA ASP A 161 -36.61 -21.41 0.43
C ASP A 161 -35.52 -22.48 0.69
N LYS A 162 -35.72 -23.35 1.66
CA LYS A 162 -34.82 -24.48 1.91
C LYS A 162 -34.64 -25.34 0.66
N LEU A 163 -35.73 -25.72 0.02
CA LEU A 163 -35.67 -26.52 -1.20
C LEU A 163 -34.90 -25.81 -2.32
N VAL A 164 -35.17 -24.53 -2.53
CA VAL A 164 -34.48 -23.73 -3.55
C VAL A 164 -32.99 -23.63 -3.25
N LEU A 165 -32.60 -23.31 -2.01
CA LEU A 165 -31.20 -23.18 -1.61
C LEU A 165 -30.43 -24.49 -1.78
N ILE A 166 -31.05 -25.63 -1.33
CA ILE A 166 -30.42 -26.95 -1.45
C ILE A 166 -30.30 -27.38 -2.92
N GLN A 167 -31.32 -27.15 -3.76
CA GLN A 167 -31.24 -27.43 -5.18
C GLN A 167 -30.17 -26.62 -5.90
N ARG A 168 -30.01 -25.34 -5.53
CA ARG A 168 -28.95 -24.48 -6.09
C ARG A 168 -27.55 -24.88 -5.60
N LEU A 169 -27.43 -25.42 -4.37
CA LEU A 169 -26.17 -25.84 -3.79
C LEU A 169 -25.67 -27.19 -4.33
N ALA A 170 -26.58 -28.14 -4.61
CA ALA A 170 -26.25 -29.50 -4.98
C ALA A 170 -25.23 -29.64 -6.14
N PRO A 171 -25.31 -28.88 -7.25
CA PRO A 171 -24.32 -28.96 -8.33
C PRO A 171 -22.92 -28.51 -7.93
N PHE A 172 -22.78 -27.76 -6.84
CA PHE A 172 -21.52 -27.12 -6.41
C PHE A 172 -20.98 -27.70 -5.10
N SER A 173 -21.48 -28.85 -4.66
CA SER A 173 -21.09 -29.48 -3.38
C SER A 173 -19.59 -29.78 -3.26
N GLU A 174 -18.91 -30.05 -4.38
CA GLU A 174 -17.46 -30.28 -4.42
C GLU A 174 -16.64 -29.04 -4.00
N GLN A 175 -17.21 -27.84 -4.09
CA GLN A 175 -16.54 -26.57 -3.71
C GLN A 175 -16.67 -26.27 -2.22
N ILE A 176 -17.57 -26.95 -1.50
CA ILE A 176 -17.84 -26.69 -0.08
C ILE A 176 -16.57 -26.80 0.80
N PRO A 177 -15.72 -27.83 0.68
CA PRO A 177 -14.50 -27.92 1.49
C PRO A 177 -13.53 -26.77 1.25
N ALA A 178 -13.38 -26.33 0.00
CA ALA A 178 -12.50 -25.23 -0.35
C ALA A 178 -13.00 -23.88 0.22
N VAL A 179 -14.32 -23.66 0.19
CA VAL A 179 -14.94 -22.48 0.82
C VAL A 179 -14.80 -22.55 2.34
N ALA A 180 -15.01 -23.71 2.97
CA ALA A 180 -14.82 -23.89 4.39
C ALA A 180 -13.38 -23.59 4.84
N ALA A 181 -12.39 -24.04 4.06
CA ALA A 181 -10.97 -23.77 4.31
C ALA A 181 -10.68 -22.26 4.32
N LEU A 182 -11.21 -21.50 3.36
CA LEU A 182 -11.06 -20.03 3.31
C LEU A 182 -11.51 -19.37 4.62
N PHE A 183 -12.69 -19.74 5.12
CA PHE A 183 -13.23 -19.17 6.36
C PHE A 183 -12.53 -19.66 7.63
N THR A 184 -11.87 -20.81 7.57
CA THR A 184 -11.04 -21.31 8.68
C THR A 184 -9.80 -20.44 8.88
N GLU A 185 -9.19 -19.96 7.80
CA GLU A 185 -8.04 -19.04 7.88
C GLU A 185 -8.43 -17.70 8.53
N PHE A 186 -9.62 -17.17 8.26
CA PHE A 186 -10.11 -15.99 8.97
C PHE A 186 -10.25 -16.17 10.48
N LYS A 187 -10.62 -17.36 10.96
CA LYS A 187 -10.82 -17.59 12.40
C LYS A 187 -9.57 -17.37 13.22
N VAL A 188 -8.40 -17.73 12.69
CA VAL A 188 -7.12 -17.57 13.40
C VAL A 188 -6.88 -16.12 13.75
N HIS A 189 -7.21 -15.20 12.85
CA HIS A 189 -6.98 -13.76 13.04
C HIS A 189 -8.01 -13.05 13.92
N LEU A 190 -9.23 -13.61 14.01
CA LEU A 190 -10.34 -12.97 14.75
C LEU A 190 -10.39 -13.32 16.23
N MET A 191 -9.85 -14.48 16.63
CA MET A 191 -9.91 -14.93 18.02
C MET A 191 -9.19 -13.99 19.01
N GLU A 192 -8.28 -13.15 18.54
CA GLU A 192 -7.53 -12.20 19.37
C GLU A 192 -8.26 -10.87 19.63
N LYS A 193 -9.40 -10.57 18.99
CA LYS A 193 -9.96 -9.20 18.96
C LYS A 193 -11.46 -9.08 19.28
N GLN A 194 -12.00 -9.85 20.22
CA GLN A 194 -13.38 -9.66 20.66
C GLN A 194 -13.53 -8.41 21.54
N CYS A 195 -14.18 -7.37 21.01
CA CYS A 195 -14.65 -6.22 21.78
C CYS A 195 -16.18 -6.29 21.92
N VAL A 196 -16.65 -6.40 23.15
CA VAL A 196 -18.06 -6.40 23.52
C VAL A 196 -18.49 -4.95 23.86
N ASP A 197 -19.69 -4.52 23.40
CA ASP A 197 -20.34 -3.26 23.77
C ASP A 197 -19.81 -1.93 23.22
N VAL A 198 -19.22 -1.88 22.03
CA VAL A 198 -18.83 -0.62 21.37
C VAL A 198 -19.73 -0.34 20.16
N LYS A 199 -20.03 0.94 19.90
CA LYS A 199 -20.76 1.37 18.71
C LYS A 199 -20.05 0.86 17.45
N LYS A 200 -20.79 0.23 16.52
CA LYS A 200 -20.25 -0.25 15.24
C LYS A 200 -20.46 0.79 14.15
N ILE A 201 -19.53 0.91 13.23
CA ILE A 201 -19.63 1.71 12.01
C ILE A 201 -19.14 0.91 10.81
N SER A 202 -19.88 0.95 9.70
CA SER A 202 -19.44 0.26 8.49
C SER A 202 -18.27 0.99 7.81
N LEU A 203 -17.37 0.22 7.18
CA LEU A 203 -16.27 0.76 6.39
C LEU A 203 -16.81 1.71 5.30
N SER A 204 -17.86 1.31 4.59
CA SER A 204 -18.47 2.13 3.53
C SER A 204 -18.96 3.48 4.07
N LYS A 205 -19.60 3.50 5.24
CA LYS A 205 -20.09 4.73 5.88
C LYS A 205 -18.94 5.65 6.32
N VAL A 206 -17.88 5.09 6.84
CA VAL A 206 -16.64 5.83 7.18
C VAL A 206 -16.08 6.51 5.93
N LEU A 207 -15.96 5.77 4.84
CA LEU A 207 -15.40 6.28 3.58
C LEU A 207 -16.28 7.33 2.90
N GLN A 208 -17.57 7.38 3.21
CA GLN A 208 -18.51 8.43 2.76
C GLN A 208 -18.48 9.66 3.68
N GLY A 209 -18.18 9.47 4.95
CA GLY A 209 -18.45 10.44 6.01
C GLY A 209 -17.46 11.59 6.15
N GLY A 210 -16.31 11.57 5.45
CA GLY A 210 -15.31 12.62 5.56
C GLY A 210 -14.15 12.28 6.50
N ALA A 211 -13.63 13.27 7.24
CA ALA A 211 -12.42 13.13 8.06
C ALA A 211 -12.50 11.96 9.08
N CYS A 212 -11.77 10.90 8.78
CA CYS A 212 -11.69 9.71 9.63
C CYS A 212 -10.36 9.00 9.39
N ILE A 213 -9.79 8.40 10.45
CA ILE A 213 -8.64 7.51 10.33
C ILE A 213 -9.06 6.13 10.82
N VAL A 214 -8.86 5.13 9.97
CA VAL A 214 -9.04 3.71 10.28
C VAL A 214 -7.68 3.07 10.26
N SER A 215 -7.31 2.35 11.33
CA SER A 215 -6.08 1.56 11.38
C SER A 215 -6.42 0.09 11.57
N ILE A 216 -5.89 -0.78 10.74
CA ILE A 216 -6.13 -2.21 10.76
C ILE A 216 -4.81 -2.95 10.73
N ASP A 217 -4.53 -3.66 11.82
CA ASP A 217 -3.42 -4.59 11.90
C ASP A 217 -3.87 -5.96 11.39
N VAL A 218 -3.28 -6.39 10.29
CA VAL A 218 -3.58 -7.70 9.69
C VAL A 218 -2.71 -8.84 10.25
N GLY A 219 -1.84 -8.53 11.22
CA GLY A 219 -0.94 -9.52 11.83
C GLY A 219 0.28 -9.84 10.98
N THR A 220 1.00 -10.89 11.38
CA THR A 220 2.28 -11.29 10.77
C THR A 220 2.18 -12.48 9.82
N ASP A 221 1.00 -13.09 9.65
CA ASP A 221 0.84 -14.33 8.93
C ASP A 221 1.02 -14.20 7.41
N ILE A 222 1.52 -15.30 6.82
CA ILE A 222 1.89 -15.37 5.41
C ILE A 222 0.66 -15.41 4.50
N ASN A 223 -0.45 -15.94 4.99
CA ASN A 223 -1.71 -16.04 4.24
C ASN A 223 -2.56 -14.81 4.53
N ASP A 224 -2.44 -13.81 3.68
CA ASP A 224 -2.99 -12.48 3.83
C ASP A 224 -4.51 -12.39 3.56
N VAL A 225 -5.31 -13.37 4.00
CA VAL A 225 -6.76 -13.40 3.72
C VAL A 225 -7.46 -12.13 4.20
N LEU A 226 -7.13 -11.66 5.40
CA LEU A 226 -7.68 -10.41 5.92
C LEU A 226 -7.19 -9.19 5.13
N ALA A 227 -5.90 -9.14 4.79
CA ALA A 227 -5.34 -8.04 3.99
C ALA A 227 -5.96 -8.00 2.59
N GLU A 228 -6.04 -9.13 1.89
CA GLU A 228 -6.66 -9.23 0.58
C GLU A 228 -8.16 -8.88 0.63
N THR A 229 -8.86 -9.24 1.73
CA THR A 229 -10.26 -8.83 1.95
C THR A 229 -10.39 -7.32 2.06
N LEU A 230 -9.54 -6.68 2.85
CA LEU A 230 -9.51 -5.22 2.98
C LEU A 230 -9.21 -4.55 1.64
N PHE A 231 -8.23 -5.04 0.87
CA PHE A 231 -7.91 -4.47 -0.43
C PHE A 231 -9.05 -4.65 -1.43
N SER A 232 -9.77 -5.78 -1.40
CA SER A 232 -10.95 -6.00 -2.23
C SER A 232 -12.10 -5.05 -1.84
N LEU A 233 -12.32 -4.82 -0.54
CA LEU A 233 -13.29 -3.85 -0.03
C LEU A 233 -12.93 -2.41 -0.41
N LEU A 234 -11.66 -2.03 -0.30
CA LEU A 234 -11.19 -0.71 -0.71
C LEU A 234 -11.35 -0.51 -2.22
N LYS A 235 -11.04 -1.54 -3.02
CA LYS A 235 -11.27 -1.52 -4.48
C LYS A 235 -12.75 -1.34 -4.80
N LEU A 236 -13.65 -2.10 -4.15
CA LEU A 236 -15.09 -1.97 -4.32
C LEU A 236 -15.58 -0.55 -3.98
N ASN A 237 -15.15 0.02 -2.84
CA ASN A 237 -15.53 1.37 -2.44
C ASN A 237 -14.99 2.45 -3.39
N LYS A 238 -13.81 2.23 -3.96
CA LYS A 238 -13.25 3.06 -5.01
C LYS A 238 -14.11 3.01 -6.28
N GLU A 239 -14.52 1.82 -6.72
CA GLU A 239 -15.41 1.63 -7.87
C GLU A 239 -16.78 2.31 -7.67
N LYS A 240 -17.25 2.40 -6.42
CA LYS A 240 -18.41 3.22 -6.02
C LYS A 240 -18.16 4.74 -6.06
N GLY A 241 -16.93 5.17 -6.34
CA GLY A 241 -16.56 6.57 -6.47
C GLY A 241 -16.22 7.28 -5.16
N TYR A 242 -16.02 6.54 -4.06
CA TYR A 242 -15.66 7.13 -2.78
C TYR A 242 -14.23 7.67 -2.82
N ARG A 243 -14.00 8.72 -2.01
CA ARG A 243 -12.77 9.46 -1.96
C ARG A 243 -12.05 9.20 -0.64
N PHE A 244 -10.90 8.56 -0.68
CA PHE A 244 -10.12 8.20 0.51
C PHE A 244 -8.66 7.91 0.15
N LEU A 245 -7.78 7.95 1.17
CA LEU A 245 -6.40 7.50 1.05
C LEU A 245 -6.27 6.08 1.64
N SER A 246 -5.67 5.17 0.88
CA SER A 246 -5.22 3.87 1.40
C SER A 246 -3.74 3.92 1.71
N VAL A 247 -3.35 3.63 2.94
CA VAL A 247 -1.96 3.44 3.36
C VAL A 247 -1.72 1.94 3.56
N ILE A 248 -0.77 1.37 2.83
CA ILE A 248 -0.43 -0.06 2.89
C ILE A 248 1.01 -0.15 3.38
N ASP A 249 1.19 -0.57 4.64
CA ASP A 249 2.51 -0.66 5.26
C ASP A 249 2.98 -2.10 5.41
N SER A 250 4.17 -2.37 4.87
CA SER A 250 4.89 -3.63 5.00
C SER A 250 4.16 -4.86 4.45
N ILE A 251 3.19 -4.65 3.55
CA ILE A 251 2.47 -5.71 2.85
C ILE A 251 2.88 -5.64 1.37
N PRO A 252 3.85 -6.45 0.93
CA PRO A 252 4.29 -6.42 -0.46
C PRO A 252 3.22 -6.99 -1.38
N ALA A 253 3.02 -6.36 -2.52
CA ALA A 253 2.26 -6.97 -3.60
C ALA A 253 3.06 -8.17 -4.13
N SER A 254 2.66 -9.38 -3.78
CA SER A 254 3.42 -10.61 -4.03
C SER A 254 3.62 -10.93 -5.52
N ASN A 255 2.65 -10.53 -6.34
CA ASN A 255 2.66 -10.70 -7.78
C ASN A 255 1.65 -9.74 -8.45
N GLU A 256 1.64 -9.70 -9.78
CA GLU A 256 0.72 -8.85 -10.57
C GLU A 256 -0.77 -9.18 -10.37
N ASN A 257 -1.08 -10.36 -9.89
CA ASN A 257 -2.45 -10.82 -9.64
C ASN A 257 -2.96 -10.49 -8.24
N SER A 258 -2.09 -10.08 -7.31
CA SER A 258 -2.50 -9.70 -5.96
C SER A 258 -3.48 -8.53 -5.99
N ILE A 259 -4.46 -8.54 -5.09
CA ILE A 259 -5.47 -7.47 -5.03
C ILE A 259 -4.81 -6.15 -4.62
N ALA A 260 -3.80 -6.19 -3.75
CA ALA A 260 -2.98 -5.02 -3.40
C ALA A 260 -2.37 -4.34 -4.63
N PHE A 261 -1.81 -5.13 -5.56
CA PHE A 261 -1.23 -4.59 -6.79
C PHE A 261 -2.29 -4.03 -7.75
N LYS A 262 -3.43 -4.73 -7.88
CA LYS A 262 -4.57 -4.25 -8.66
C LYS A 262 -5.14 -2.95 -8.10
N LEU A 263 -5.28 -2.86 -6.78
CA LEU A 263 -5.70 -1.63 -6.10
C LEU A 263 -4.71 -0.48 -6.37
N TYR A 264 -3.42 -0.76 -6.27
CA TYR A 264 -2.37 0.21 -6.55
C TYR A 264 -2.37 0.68 -8.02
N ARG A 265 -2.46 -0.24 -9.00
CA ARG A 265 -2.53 0.12 -10.42
C ARG A 265 -3.79 0.89 -10.79
N SER A 266 -4.91 0.57 -10.16
CA SER A 266 -6.17 1.28 -10.38
C SER A 266 -6.25 2.63 -9.67
N THR A 267 -5.17 3.07 -9.00
CA THR A 267 -5.11 4.33 -8.26
C THR A 267 -5.41 5.52 -9.15
N ASP A 268 -6.29 6.40 -8.68
CA ASP A 268 -6.62 7.69 -9.27
C ASP A 268 -6.41 8.82 -8.25
N VAL A 269 -6.68 10.07 -8.69
CA VAL A 269 -6.53 11.26 -7.84
C VAL A 269 -7.52 11.29 -6.67
N LYS A 270 -8.66 10.57 -6.79
CA LYS A 270 -9.71 10.55 -5.77
C LYS A 270 -9.41 9.54 -4.67
N SER A 271 -8.81 8.41 -5.04
CA SER A 271 -8.53 7.30 -4.13
C SER A 271 -7.08 6.83 -4.30
N PRO A 272 -6.09 7.66 -3.92
CA PRO A 272 -4.69 7.32 -4.03
C PRO A 272 -4.29 6.22 -3.05
N VAL A 273 -3.22 5.50 -3.40
CA VAL A 273 -2.59 4.52 -2.53
C VAL A 273 -1.19 4.99 -2.15
N MET A 274 -0.87 4.88 -0.87
CA MET A 274 0.47 5.07 -0.33
C MET A 274 1.05 3.71 0.04
N PHE A 275 2.08 3.28 -0.67
CA PHE A 275 2.87 2.11 -0.30
C PHE A 275 4.00 2.52 0.64
N VAL A 276 4.08 1.85 1.78
CA VAL A 276 5.13 2.05 2.78
C VAL A 276 5.87 0.72 2.94
N SER A 277 7.16 0.70 2.69
CA SER A 277 7.95 -0.53 2.72
C SER A 277 9.26 -0.33 3.49
N PRO A 278 9.68 -1.31 4.30
CA PRO A 278 11.01 -1.27 4.92
C PRO A 278 12.12 -1.30 3.87
N ASP A 279 11.92 -2.05 2.80
CA ASP A 279 12.85 -2.13 1.68
C ASP A 279 12.12 -2.58 0.41
N LEU A 280 11.66 -1.61 -0.37
CA LEU A 280 10.93 -1.91 -1.60
C LEU A 280 11.83 -2.60 -2.64
N ALA A 281 13.08 -2.16 -2.78
CA ALA A 281 14.00 -2.73 -3.74
C ALA A 281 14.28 -4.20 -3.46
N GLN A 282 14.48 -4.57 -2.18
CA GLN A 282 14.68 -5.95 -1.76
C GLN A 282 13.40 -6.79 -1.92
N SER A 283 12.23 -6.22 -1.61
CA SER A 283 10.94 -6.90 -1.75
C SER A 283 10.66 -7.33 -3.20
N TYR A 284 11.21 -6.61 -4.17
CA TYR A 284 11.06 -6.91 -5.60
C TYR A 284 12.37 -7.32 -6.26
N ALA A 285 13.34 -7.80 -5.49
CA ALA A 285 14.59 -8.36 -6.04
C ALA A 285 14.27 -9.46 -7.07
N GLY A 286 14.81 -9.34 -8.27
CA GLY A 286 14.51 -10.25 -9.39
C GLY A 286 13.15 -10.01 -10.09
N LYS A 287 12.35 -9.03 -9.67
CA LYS A 287 11.05 -8.66 -10.24
C LYS A 287 11.04 -7.18 -10.67
N LEU A 288 12.03 -6.77 -11.46
CA LEU A 288 12.21 -5.37 -11.87
C LEU A 288 10.98 -4.77 -12.57
N GLY A 289 10.20 -5.58 -13.30
CA GLY A 289 8.95 -5.12 -13.90
C GLY A 289 7.97 -4.61 -12.85
N LEU A 290 7.73 -5.38 -11.79
CA LEU A 290 6.85 -4.97 -10.67
C LEU A 290 7.38 -3.73 -9.93
N PHE A 291 8.69 -3.70 -9.66
CA PHE A 291 9.32 -2.52 -9.07
C PHE A 291 9.05 -1.27 -9.91
N ASN A 292 9.34 -1.33 -11.22
CA ASN A 292 9.15 -0.21 -12.13
C ASN A 292 7.68 0.21 -12.25
N ASP A 293 6.75 -0.74 -12.20
CA ASP A 293 5.30 -0.45 -12.21
C ASP A 293 4.86 0.30 -10.94
N ILE A 294 5.48 -0.02 -9.80
CA ILE A 294 5.17 0.63 -8.52
C ILE A 294 5.75 2.05 -8.46
N VAL A 295 7.03 2.21 -8.85
CA VAL A 295 7.71 3.52 -8.80
C VAL A 295 7.55 4.34 -10.08
N GLY A 296 6.75 3.87 -11.02
CA GLY A 296 6.58 4.42 -12.37
C GLY A 296 6.01 5.84 -12.42
N SER A 297 5.75 6.33 -13.62
CA SER A 297 5.30 7.70 -13.87
C SER A 297 4.05 8.07 -13.07
N GLY A 298 4.01 9.30 -12.57
CA GLY A 298 2.90 9.79 -11.75
C GLY A 298 2.96 9.38 -10.27
N THR A 299 3.99 8.63 -9.85
CA THR A 299 4.19 8.24 -8.45
C THR A 299 5.16 9.18 -7.76
N ASN A 300 4.79 9.68 -6.59
CA ASN A 300 5.73 10.32 -5.69
C ASN A 300 6.58 9.24 -5.01
N VAL A 301 7.89 9.37 -5.07
CA VAL A 301 8.81 8.42 -4.47
C VAL A 301 9.58 9.11 -3.35
N VAL A 302 9.54 8.49 -2.17
CA VAL A 302 10.27 8.93 -0.98
C VAL A 302 11.23 7.82 -0.56
N VAL A 303 12.51 8.11 -0.59
CA VAL A 303 13.56 7.20 -0.14
C VAL A 303 14.21 7.77 1.11
N LEU A 304 14.10 7.01 2.19
CA LEU A 304 14.78 7.25 3.47
C LEU A 304 16.06 6.41 3.53
N ALA A 305 16.81 6.51 4.61
CA ALA A 305 18.02 5.73 4.78
C ALA A 305 17.79 4.22 4.61
N HIS A 306 18.66 3.59 3.84
CA HIS A 306 18.71 2.14 3.65
C HIS A 306 20.00 1.55 4.20
N THR A 307 19.90 0.41 4.89
CA THR A 307 21.08 -0.30 5.42
C THR A 307 21.67 -1.30 4.42
N SER A 308 20.93 -1.65 3.38
CA SER A 308 21.34 -2.59 2.32
C SER A 308 22.04 -1.86 1.19
N GLY A 309 23.29 -2.27 0.87
CA GLY A 309 24.02 -1.76 -0.29
C GLY A 309 23.31 -2.07 -1.61
N TYR A 310 22.67 -3.24 -1.73
CA TYR A 310 21.86 -3.60 -2.89
C TYR A 310 20.71 -2.58 -3.11
N SER A 311 19.96 -2.30 -2.05
CA SER A 311 18.82 -1.37 -2.14
C SER A 311 19.25 0.04 -2.45
N ALA A 312 20.38 0.48 -1.86
CA ALA A 312 20.98 1.78 -2.15
C ALA A 312 21.40 1.88 -3.62
N ASP A 313 21.97 0.82 -4.19
CA ASP A 313 22.36 0.79 -5.60
C ASP A 313 21.16 0.83 -6.55
N VAL A 314 20.09 0.06 -6.25
CA VAL A 314 18.83 0.08 -7.01
C VAL A 314 18.21 1.48 -7.02
N TRP A 315 18.10 2.12 -5.86
CA TRP A 315 17.57 3.48 -5.75
C TRP A 315 18.46 4.51 -6.44
N SER A 316 19.78 4.40 -6.29
CA SER A 316 20.74 5.26 -6.99
C SER A 316 20.57 5.15 -8.51
N THR A 317 20.39 3.93 -9.02
CA THR A 317 20.12 3.68 -10.44
C THR A 317 18.77 4.26 -10.87
N TYR A 318 17.74 4.11 -10.03
CA TYR A 318 16.39 4.67 -10.28
C TYR A 318 16.44 6.19 -10.44
N PHE A 319 17.19 6.90 -9.60
CA PHE A 319 17.33 8.35 -9.69
C PHE A 319 18.12 8.80 -10.93
N GLY A 320 18.86 7.90 -11.55
CA GLY A 320 19.53 8.05 -12.84
C GLY A 320 20.89 8.72 -12.79
N GLU A 321 21.37 9.04 -13.98
CA GLU A 321 22.74 9.51 -14.22
C GLU A 321 22.73 10.83 -14.98
N TYR A 322 23.83 11.59 -14.88
CA TYR A 322 24.09 12.78 -15.69
C TYR A 322 25.51 12.72 -16.26
N TYR A 323 25.75 13.48 -17.33
CA TYR A 323 27.07 13.64 -17.89
C TYR A 323 27.79 14.80 -17.20
N ALA A 324 28.90 14.49 -16.51
CA ALA A 324 29.77 15.49 -15.92
C ALA A 324 30.93 15.77 -16.90
N GLN A 325 31.19 17.05 -17.15
CA GLN A 325 32.38 17.44 -17.89
C GLN A 325 33.61 17.34 -16.97
N LYS A 326 34.57 16.51 -17.33
CA LYS A 326 35.85 16.38 -16.65
C LYS A 326 36.90 17.10 -17.47
N GLU A 327 37.49 18.14 -16.88
CA GLU A 327 38.68 18.77 -17.48
C GLU A 327 39.92 18.26 -16.80
N GLU A 328 40.77 17.56 -17.55
CA GLU A 328 42.07 17.17 -17.09
C GLU A 328 43.12 18.11 -17.69
N VAL A 329 43.79 18.84 -16.83
CA VAL A 329 44.90 19.72 -17.22
C VAL A 329 46.20 18.97 -16.97
N SER A 330 46.83 18.47 -18.02
CA SER A 330 48.18 17.92 -17.92
C SER A 330 49.20 18.98 -18.30
N SER A 331 50.09 19.31 -17.37
CA SER A 331 51.23 20.18 -17.63
C SER A 331 52.47 19.32 -17.80
N GLY A 332 52.99 19.26 -19.01
CA GLY A 332 54.26 18.60 -19.31
C GLY A 332 55.40 19.60 -19.39
N ASN A 333 56.42 19.47 -18.53
CA ASN A 333 57.69 20.17 -18.69
C ASN A 333 58.69 19.20 -19.29
N SER A 334 58.95 19.30 -20.58
CA SER A 334 60.07 18.58 -21.17
C SER A 334 61.32 19.48 -21.19
N ARG A 335 62.40 19.04 -20.57
CA ARG A 335 63.73 19.60 -20.75
C ARG A 335 64.44 18.73 -21.80
N GLU A 336 64.57 19.27 -23.00
CA GLU A 336 65.52 18.67 -23.97
C GLU A 336 66.95 19.03 -23.52
N ASN A 337 67.79 18.03 -23.24
CA ASN A 337 69.12 18.14 -22.71
C ASN A 337 70.15 18.73 -23.70
N TYR A 338 69.77 19.22 -24.87
CA TYR A 338 70.70 19.63 -25.92
C TYR A 338 70.49 21.08 -26.49
N ARG A 339 69.51 21.87 -25.91
CA ARG A 339 69.40 23.31 -26.31
C ARG A 339 69.22 24.17 -25.11
N PHE A 340 70.20 25.04 -24.88
CA PHE A 340 70.31 25.87 -23.69
C PHE A 340 69.21 26.94 -23.49
N PHE A 341 68.27 27.10 -24.46
CA PHE A 341 67.27 28.20 -24.41
C PHE A 341 65.84 27.89 -24.85
N SER A 342 65.39 26.64 -24.88
CA SER A 342 63.97 26.38 -25.16
C SER A 342 63.30 25.58 -24.04
N LYS A 343 62.52 26.29 -23.24
CA LYS A 343 61.58 25.71 -22.29
C LYS A 343 60.22 25.62 -22.94
N THR A 344 59.86 24.43 -23.41
CA THR A 344 58.52 24.27 -23.99
C THR A 344 57.64 23.74 -22.86
N SER A 345 56.68 24.58 -22.42
CA SER A 345 55.60 24.15 -21.56
C SER A 345 54.37 23.92 -22.42
N SER A 346 53.88 22.69 -22.46
CA SER A 346 52.61 22.37 -23.09
C SER A 346 51.56 22.14 -22.02
N ASN A 347 50.50 22.90 -22.03
CA ASN A 347 49.31 22.65 -21.27
C ASN A 347 48.29 22.03 -22.21
N THR A 348 48.01 20.74 -21.98
CA THR A 348 46.94 20.07 -22.72
C THR A 348 45.73 19.98 -21.82
N VAL A 349 44.64 20.57 -22.25
CA VAL A 349 43.33 20.46 -21.57
C VAL A 349 42.56 19.40 -22.32
N THR A 350 42.38 18.24 -21.70
CA THR A 350 41.52 17.19 -22.22
C THR A 350 40.14 17.31 -21.57
N ARG A 351 39.12 17.47 -22.40
CA ARG A 351 37.71 17.49 -21.93
C ARG A 351 37.13 16.12 -22.25
N SER A 352 36.70 15.41 -21.23
CA SER A 352 35.97 14.16 -21.35
C SER A 352 34.62 14.27 -20.64
N GLU A 353 33.62 13.58 -21.18
CA GLU A 353 32.34 13.43 -20.51
C GLU A 353 32.35 12.10 -19.74
N GLU A 354 32.05 12.19 -18.43
CA GLU A 354 31.93 11.05 -17.54
C GLU A 354 30.50 10.90 -17.07
N ARG A 355 29.93 9.69 -17.17
CA ARG A 355 28.64 9.40 -16.56
C ARG A 355 28.77 9.34 -15.04
N ARG A 356 27.98 10.12 -14.34
CA ARG A 356 27.91 10.11 -12.88
C ARG A 356 26.48 9.97 -12.42
N ARG A 357 26.28 9.19 -11.36
CA ARG A 357 24.98 9.06 -10.71
C ARG A 357 24.59 10.38 -10.06
N ILE A 358 23.27 10.72 -10.13
CA ILE A 358 22.72 11.94 -9.52
C ILE A 358 22.80 11.84 -8.00
N ILE A 359 22.50 10.62 -7.47
CA ILE A 359 22.56 10.27 -6.05
C ILE A 359 23.42 9.02 -5.95
N LEU A 360 24.45 9.05 -5.13
CA LEU A 360 25.32 7.90 -4.93
C LEU A 360 24.67 6.89 -3.94
N PRO A 361 24.98 5.59 -4.04
CA PRO A 361 24.52 4.60 -3.07
C PRO A 361 24.92 4.97 -1.63
N GLU A 362 26.12 5.52 -1.45
CA GLU A 362 26.63 5.98 -0.15
C GLU A 362 25.78 7.11 0.43
N ASP A 363 25.29 8.04 -0.40
CA ASP A 363 24.42 9.13 0.04
C ASP A 363 23.12 8.58 0.64
N ILE A 364 22.59 7.47 0.10
CA ILE A 364 21.36 6.82 0.59
C ILE A 364 21.62 6.07 1.91
N ILE A 365 22.77 5.38 2.01
CA ILE A 365 23.15 4.65 3.21
C ILE A 365 23.42 5.63 4.38
N MET A 366 24.09 6.74 4.09
CA MET A 366 24.49 7.74 5.08
C MET A 366 23.42 8.83 5.30
N LEU A 367 22.22 8.67 4.74
CA LEU A 367 21.17 9.66 4.88
C LEU A 367 20.75 9.81 6.35
N ASP A 368 20.74 11.06 6.84
CA ASP A 368 20.29 11.36 8.20
C ASP A 368 18.82 10.93 8.39
N THR A 369 18.48 10.52 9.61
CA THR A 369 17.11 10.10 9.97
C THR A 369 16.07 11.19 9.80
N LYS A 370 16.51 12.45 9.74
CA LYS A 370 15.64 13.62 9.51
C LYS A 370 15.53 13.99 8.02
N MET A 371 16.19 13.27 7.14
CA MET A 371 16.27 13.59 5.71
C MET A 371 15.60 12.51 4.87
N ALA A 372 15.03 12.92 3.75
CA ALA A 372 14.47 12.03 2.73
C ALA A 372 14.86 12.52 1.35
N ILE A 373 15.07 11.60 0.42
CA ILE A 373 15.21 11.90 -1.00
C ILE A 373 13.82 11.75 -1.62
N VAL A 374 13.32 12.79 -2.27
CA VAL A 374 11.97 12.81 -2.81
C VAL A 374 12.01 13.06 -4.31
N GLN A 375 11.27 12.25 -5.06
CA GLN A 375 10.98 12.50 -6.47
C GLN A 375 9.49 12.75 -6.64
N CYS A 376 9.15 13.89 -7.24
CA CYS A 376 7.77 14.21 -7.59
C CYS A 376 7.39 13.54 -8.91
N GLY A 377 6.36 12.70 -8.90
CA GLY A 377 5.92 11.93 -10.07
C GLY A 377 5.25 12.75 -11.17
N TYR A 378 5.09 14.04 -10.99
CA TYR A 378 4.27 14.87 -11.87
C TYR A 378 5.03 15.97 -12.62
N LYS A 379 6.24 16.27 -12.23
CA LYS A 379 7.08 17.25 -12.91
C LYS A 379 8.23 16.53 -13.61
N ASP A 380 8.16 16.42 -14.92
CA ASP A 380 9.25 15.89 -15.72
C ASP A 380 10.54 16.66 -15.43
N GLY A 381 11.51 15.99 -14.82
CA GLY A 381 12.84 16.52 -14.56
C GLY A 381 13.07 17.19 -13.20
N GLU A 382 12.06 17.48 -12.39
CA GLU A 382 12.27 17.90 -11.00
C GLU A 382 12.51 16.69 -10.09
N ARG A 383 13.76 16.26 -10.01
CA ARG A 383 14.23 15.26 -9.07
C ARG A 383 14.66 15.95 -7.80
N GLY A 384 14.05 15.52 -6.73
CA GLY A 384 14.12 16.20 -5.47
C GLY A 384 15.39 15.94 -4.69
N VAL A 385 15.69 16.91 -3.95
CA VAL A 385 16.75 17.03 -2.97
C VAL A 385 16.25 16.52 -1.62
N ALA A 386 17.17 16.18 -0.75
CA ALA A 386 16.92 15.80 0.63
C ALA A 386 16.03 16.81 1.36
N LEU A 387 14.92 16.31 1.92
CA LEU A 387 14.00 17.08 2.75
C LEU A 387 14.27 16.77 4.22
N GLN A 388 14.30 17.79 5.05
CA GLN A 388 14.42 17.61 6.50
C GLN A 388 13.05 17.20 7.06
N CYS A 389 12.95 15.98 7.57
CA CYS A 389 11.78 15.50 8.29
C CYS A 389 11.96 15.86 9.78
N THR A 390 11.30 16.89 10.26
CA THR A 390 11.28 17.28 11.69
C THR A 390 10.16 16.60 12.44
#